data_9f8a8318bbfdc6d57593326fc472da73
#
_entry.id   9f8a8318bbfdc6d57593326fc472da73
#
_cell.length_a   1.000
_cell.length_b   1.000
_cell.length_c   1.000
_cell.angle_alpha   90.00
_cell.angle_beta   90.00
_cell.angle_gamma   90.00
#
_symmetry.space_group_name_H-M   'P 1'
#
loop_
_entity.id
_entity.type
_entity.pdbx_description
1 polymer ?
#
loop_
_entity_poly.entity_id
_entity_poly.type
_entity_poly.pdbx_seq_one_letter_code
_entity_poly.pdbx_strand_id
1 'polypeptide(L)'
;EICACLVGSEMCIRDRSGENAAYYKAAMSGNRRRSDGSLIPGDAMFVQQTAGLSQPLGEMCPYVYEHAWSPHLAARYEGNPPELPVIRQGFEAVCSRNDYVTVEGSGGILCPLRAENGKTLWLEDVIRALQLPSVIIADAGLGTINSVVLTAEYMQGKKLPVKGILFNHFHRGDTMEEDNIAMCRQRTGLPVLACIPDGAQELPMEPTDLAALYEEVSLT
;
A
#
# COMPACT_ATOMS: atom_id res chain seq x y z
N GLU A 1 -0.70 6.61 -5.86
CA GLU A 1 0.68 7.04 -5.56
C GLU A 1 1.06 6.53 -4.20
N ILE A 2 2.26 5.95 -4.08
CA ILE A 2 2.86 5.52 -2.83
C ILE A 2 3.03 6.75 -1.97
N CYS A 3 2.42 6.76 -0.83
CA CYS A 3 2.64 7.82 0.11
C CYS A 3 3.92 7.54 0.90
N ALA A 4 4.88 8.46 0.86
CA ALA A 4 6.09 8.42 1.69
C ALA A 4 5.79 8.24 3.19
N CYS A 5 4.57 8.48 3.62
CA CYS A 5 4.13 8.33 5.00
C CYS A 5 3.77 6.90 5.39
N LEU A 6 3.43 5.99 4.46
CA LEU A 6 3.39 4.55 4.79
C LEU A 6 4.81 4.04 5.08
N VAL A 7 5.80 4.53 4.36
CA VAL A 7 7.21 4.29 4.66
C VAL A 7 7.59 4.78 6.05
N GLY A 8 7.03 5.93 6.49
CA GLY A 8 7.18 6.42 7.86
C GLY A 8 6.54 5.52 8.91
N SER A 9 5.53 4.69 8.57
CA SER A 9 4.89 3.80 9.53
C SER A 9 5.80 2.65 9.98
N GLU A 10 6.53 2.02 9.06
CA GLU A 10 7.50 0.97 9.42
C GLU A 10 8.63 1.53 10.29
N MET A 11 9.10 2.74 9.95
CA MET A 11 10.13 3.41 10.73
C MET A 11 9.62 3.76 12.14
N CYS A 12 8.39 4.28 12.26
CA CYS A 12 7.79 4.59 13.56
C CYS A 12 7.58 3.35 14.42
N ILE A 13 7.14 2.22 13.86
CA ILE A 13 6.97 0.97 14.61
C ILE A 13 8.33 0.46 15.06
N ARG A 14 9.30 0.35 14.16
CA ARG A 14 10.63 -0.18 14.47
C ARG A 14 11.38 0.67 15.51
N ASP A 15 11.42 1.98 15.34
CA ASP A 15 12.21 2.88 16.20
C ASP A 15 11.59 3.06 17.59
N ARG A 16 10.27 2.92 17.72
CA ARG A 16 9.56 3.20 18.97
C ARG A 16 9.16 1.96 19.76
N SER A 17 8.96 0.81 19.11
CA SER A 17 8.57 -0.44 19.79
C SER A 17 9.70 -1.48 19.84
N GLY A 18 10.77 -1.32 19.06
CA GLY A 18 11.84 -2.31 18.94
C GLY A 18 11.43 -3.60 18.20
N GLU A 19 10.25 -3.58 17.56
CA GLU A 19 9.67 -4.72 16.87
C GLU A 19 10.12 -4.78 15.40
N ASN A 20 10.11 -5.98 14.81
CA ASN A 20 10.50 -6.17 13.42
C ASN A 20 9.35 -5.79 12.49
N ALA A 21 9.57 -4.78 11.65
CA ALA A 21 8.64 -4.38 10.61
C ALA A 21 9.15 -4.76 9.22
N ALA A 22 8.25 -5.11 8.33
CA ALA A 22 8.54 -5.49 6.95
C ALA A 22 7.56 -4.87 5.97
N TYR A 23 7.98 -4.81 4.72
CA TYR A 23 7.20 -4.31 3.60
C TYR A 23 6.93 -5.42 2.58
N TYR A 24 5.75 -5.39 1.98
CA TYR A 24 5.37 -6.29 0.89
C TYR A 24 4.54 -5.58 -0.19
N LYS A 25 4.79 -5.89 -1.45
CA LYS A 25 4.01 -5.40 -2.60
C LYS A 25 3.82 -6.54 -3.60
N ALA A 26 2.58 -6.81 -3.99
CA ALA A 26 2.26 -7.95 -4.86
C ALA A 26 2.93 -7.87 -6.23
N ALA A 27 2.93 -6.69 -6.84
CA ALA A 27 3.54 -6.45 -8.15
C ALA A 27 3.98 -4.99 -8.28
N MET A 28 5.07 -4.75 -9.00
CA MET A 28 5.71 -3.45 -9.17
C MET A 28 6.16 -3.26 -10.62
N SER A 29 5.83 -2.13 -11.22
CA SER A 29 6.19 -1.78 -12.61
C SER A 29 6.97 -0.47 -12.68
N GLY A 30 7.64 -0.22 -13.80
CA GLY A 30 8.48 0.97 -13.98
C GLY A 30 9.87 0.87 -13.34
N ASN A 31 10.43 -0.32 -13.29
CA ASN A 31 11.67 -0.58 -12.60
C ASN A 31 12.88 -0.51 -13.52
N ARG A 32 14.01 -0.07 -12.98
CA ARG A 32 15.27 0.03 -13.72
C ARG A 32 15.99 -1.32 -13.80
N ARG A 33 16.64 -1.58 -14.94
CA ARG A 33 17.48 -2.75 -15.15
C ARG A 33 18.93 -2.48 -14.75
N ARG A 34 19.55 -3.42 -14.05
CA ARG A 34 20.98 -3.43 -13.76
C ARG A 34 21.78 -3.90 -14.98
N SER A 35 23.10 -3.71 -14.95
CA SER A 35 24.03 -4.20 -15.98
C SER A 35 24.06 -5.72 -16.12
N ASP A 36 23.71 -6.46 -15.07
CA ASP A 36 23.59 -7.92 -15.06
C ASP A 36 22.22 -8.42 -15.60
N GLY A 37 21.35 -7.52 -16.01
CA GLY A 37 20.03 -7.84 -16.54
C GLY A 37 18.92 -7.98 -15.49
N SER A 38 19.23 -7.97 -14.19
CA SER A 38 18.25 -8.00 -13.13
C SER A 38 17.50 -6.67 -12.98
N LEU A 39 16.24 -6.70 -12.53
CA LEU A 39 15.47 -5.49 -12.22
C LEU A 39 15.68 -5.07 -10.76
N ILE A 40 15.71 -3.76 -10.54
CA ILE A 40 15.74 -3.17 -9.21
C ILE A 40 14.29 -2.84 -8.83
N PRO A 41 13.69 -3.47 -7.80
CA PRO A 41 12.36 -3.12 -7.33
C PRO A 41 12.41 -1.73 -6.66
N GLY A 42 12.11 -0.69 -7.43
CA GLY A 42 12.35 0.71 -7.05
C GLY A 42 11.62 1.14 -5.78
N ASP A 43 10.33 0.84 -5.67
CA ASP A 43 9.53 1.18 -4.48
C ASP A 43 10.06 0.44 -3.25
N ALA A 44 10.31 -0.87 -3.36
CA ALA A 44 10.85 -1.67 -2.27
C ALA A 44 12.23 -1.18 -1.83
N MET A 45 13.10 -0.79 -2.78
CA MET A 45 14.41 -0.22 -2.47
C MET A 45 14.27 1.13 -1.76
N PHE A 46 13.34 1.98 -2.18
CA PHE A 46 13.07 3.25 -1.53
C PHE A 46 12.59 3.05 -0.08
N VAL A 47 11.62 2.15 0.13
CA VAL A 47 11.13 1.80 1.47
C VAL A 47 12.25 1.22 2.33
N GLN A 48 13.01 0.26 1.80
CA GLN A 48 14.14 -0.36 2.51
C GLN A 48 15.14 0.69 3.01
N GLN A 49 15.52 1.63 2.15
CA GLN A 49 16.50 2.66 2.48
C GLN A 49 15.96 3.69 3.48
N THR A 50 14.72 4.15 3.26
CA THR A 50 14.11 5.20 4.09
C THR A 50 13.75 4.69 5.48
N ALA A 51 13.18 3.49 5.57
CA ALA A 51 12.81 2.87 6.84
C ALA A 51 13.94 2.04 7.48
N GLY A 52 15.11 1.95 6.84
CA GLY A 52 16.25 1.19 7.36
C GLY A 52 15.98 -0.30 7.52
N LEU A 53 15.13 -0.90 6.66
CA LEU A 53 14.75 -2.31 6.75
C LEU A 53 15.92 -3.22 6.36
N SER A 54 16.10 -4.31 7.11
CA SER A 54 17.07 -5.36 6.78
C SER A 54 16.51 -6.42 5.83
N GLN A 55 15.24 -6.36 5.48
CA GLN A 55 14.55 -7.28 4.59
C GLN A 55 15.18 -7.27 3.20
N PRO A 56 15.51 -8.45 2.60
CA PRO A 56 16.03 -8.51 1.23
C PRO A 56 15.00 -8.03 0.21
N LEU A 57 15.43 -7.24 -0.78
CA LEU A 57 14.56 -6.69 -1.83
C LEU A 57 13.75 -7.75 -2.58
N GLY A 58 14.34 -8.94 -2.82
CA GLY A 58 13.67 -10.04 -3.50
C GLY A 58 12.51 -10.67 -2.71
N GLU A 59 12.41 -10.39 -1.41
CA GLU A 59 11.31 -10.85 -0.55
C GLU A 59 10.18 -9.82 -0.45
N MET A 60 10.46 -8.57 -0.83
CA MET A 60 9.50 -7.47 -0.74
C MET A 60 8.48 -7.46 -1.88
N CYS A 61 8.85 -7.99 -3.06
CA CYS A 61 7.97 -7.99 -4.23
C CYS A 61 8.28 -9.16 -5.16
N PRO A 62 7.33 -10.12 -5.36
CA PRO A 62 7.57 -11.28 -6.21
C PRO A 62 7.50 -10.96 -7.71
N TYR A 63 6.82 -9.89 -8.12
CA TYR A 63 6.62 -9.54 -9.51
C TYR A 63 7.10 -8.12 -9.82
N VAL A 64 8.24 -8.02 -10.50
CA VAL A 64 8.91 -6.76 -10.83
C VAL A 64 8.99 -6.61 -12.35
N TYR A 65 8.47 -5.51 -12.90
CA TYR A 65 8.42 -5.24 -14.33
C TYR A 65 9.20 -3.98 -14.69
N GLU A 66 9.82 -3.97 -15.87
CA GLU A 66 10.58 -2.83 -16.38
C GLU A 66 9.66 -1.71 -16.92
N HIS A 67 8.61 -2.10 -17.66
CA HIS A 67 7.70 -1.12 -18.25
C HIS A 67 6.86 -0.41 -17.20
N ALA A 68 6.83 0.93 -17.25
CA ALA A 68 6.03 1.79 -16.37
C ALA A 68 4.55 1.81 -16.80
N TRP A 69 3.95 0.63 -16.89
CA TRP A 69 2.55 0.43 -17.25
C TRP A 69 1.78 -0.19 -16.07
N SER A 70 0.46 -0.32 -16.22
CA SER A 70 -0.29 -1.10 -15.23
C SER A 70 0.23 -2.54 -15.17
N PRO A 71 0.27 -3.18 -13.98
CA PRO A 71 0.92 -4.47 -13.79
C PRO A 71 0.47 -5.56 -14.78
N HIS A 72 -0.84 -5.66 -15.04
CA HIS A 72 -1.37 -6.66 -15.98
C HIS A 72 -0.84 -6.50 -17.41
N LEU A 73 -0.62 -5.25 -17.86
CA LEU A 73 -0.12 -4.99 -19.20
C LEU A 73 1.39 -5.28 -19.29
N ALA A 74 2.15 -4.79 -18.30
CA ALA A 74 3.58 -5.07 -18.18
C ALA A 74 3.83 -6.59 -18.08
N ALA A 75 3.10 -7.28 -17.22
CA ALA A 75 3.16 -8.73 -17.04
C ALA A 75 2.92 -9.51 -18.35
N ARG A 76 1.89 -9.12 -19.09
CA ARG A 76 1.56 -9.75 -20.38
C ARG A 76 2.65 -9.54 -21.42
N TYR A 77 3.24 -8.36 -21.43
CA TYR A 77 4.30 -8.01 -22.39
C TYR A 77 5.64 -8.67 -22.05
N GLU A 78 5.98 -8.74 -20.75
CA GLU A 78 7.23 -9.32 -20.25
C GLU A 78 7.15 -10.83 -19.98
N GLY A 79 5.95 -11.43 -20.07
CA GLY A 79 5.77 -12.88 -20.00
C GLY A 79 5.80 -13.49 -18.61
N ASN A 80 5.60 -12.70 -17.54
CA ASN A 80 5.61 -13.17 -16.14
C ASN A 80 4.34 -12.72 -15.39
N PRO A 81 3.16 -13.29 -15.69
CA PRO A 81 1.89 -12.84 -15.10
C PRO A 81 1.78 -13.22 -13.62
N PRO A 82 1.26 -12.31 -12.77
CA PRO A 82 1.06 -12.59 -11.37
C PRO A 82 0.12 -13.77 -11.10
N GLU A 83 0.53 -14.62 -10.18
CA GLU A 83 -0.24 -15.75 -9.68
C GLU A 83 -0.54 -15.55 -8.18
N LEU A 84 -1.81 -15.63 -7.79
CA LEU A 84 -2.23 -15.42 -6.41
C LEU A 84 -1.53 -16.34 -5.40
N PRO A 85 -1.32 -17.66 -5.71
CA PRO A 85 -0.57 -18.53 -4.80
C PRO A 85 0.86 -18.07 -4.52
N VAL A 86 1.56 -17.52 -5.53
CA VAL A 86 2.93 -16.99 -5.35
C VAL A 86 2.94 -15.74 -4.48
N ILE A 87 1.97 -14.82 -4.71
CA ILE A 87 1.79 -13.63 -3.88
C ILE A 87 1.52 -14.04 -2.43
N ARG A 88 0.61 -14.99 -2.22
CA ARG A 88 0.27 -15.49 -0.89
C ARG A 88 1.47 -16.12 -0.18
N GLN A 89 2.17 -17.02 -0.84
CA GLN A 89 3.36 -17.69 -0.29
C GLN A 89 4.46 -16.67 0.08
N GLY A 90 4.70 -15.68 -0.77
CA GLY A 90 5.66 -14.61 -0.48
C GLY A 90 5.26 -13.78 0.75
N PHE A 91 3.99 -13.40 0.84
CA PHE A 91 3.45 -12.68 2.00
C PHE A 91 3.56 -13.50 3.30
N GLU A 92 3.13 -14.76 3.29
CA GLU A 92 3.23 -15.67 4.44
C GLU A 92 4.68 -15.85 4.91
N ALA A 93 5.63 -15.96 3.98
CA ALA A 93 7.05 -16.04 4.31
C ALA A 93 7.59 -14.76 4.96
N VAL A 94 7.08 -13.58 4.59
CA VAL A 94 7.43 -12.31 5.23
C VAL A 94 6.81 -12.24 6.63
N CYS A 95 5.52 -12.57 6.77
CA CYS A 95 4.82 -12.57 8.06
C CYS A 95 5.45 -13.53 9.09
N SER A 96 5.96 -14.67 8.65
CA SER A 96 6.58 -15.66 9.57
C SER A 96 7.86 -15.18 10.27
N ARG A 97 8.43 -14.06 9.83
CA ARG A 97 9.72 -13.53 10.31
C ARG A 97 9.64 -12.11 10.86
N ASN A 98 8.47 -11.48 10.78
CA ASN A 98 8.30 -10.10 11.18
C ASN A 98 7.00 -9.94 11.98
N ASP A 99 7.02 -9.03 12.94
CA ASP A 99 5.91 -8.76 13.83
C ASP A 99 4.83 -7.90 13.14
N TYR A 100 5.25 -6.99 12.26
CA TYR A 100 4.38 -6.12 11.48
C TYR A 100 4.75 -6.19 9.99
N VAL A 101 3.75 -6.29 9.13
CA VAL A 101 3.93 -6.27 7.67
C VAL A 101 2.99 -5.27 7.03
N THR A 102 3.53 -4.24 6.40
CA THR A 102 2.76 -3.29 5.61
C THR A 102 2.71 -3.78 4.16
N VAL A 103 1.50 -3.92 3.62
CA VAL A 103 1.29 -4.28 2.22
C VAL A 103 0.88 -3.06 1.42
N GLU A 104 1.64 -2.74 0.39
CA GLU A 104 1.32 -1.64 -0.53
C GLU A 104 0.57 -2.13 -1.75
N GLY A 105 -0.48 -1.40 -2.14
CA GLY A 105 -1.21 -1.63 -3.39
C GLY A 105 -0.42 -1.21 -4.62
N SER A 106 -0.64 -1.88 -5.75
CA SER A 106 -0.01 -1.54 -7.04
C SER A 106 -0.83 -0.49 -7.82
N GLY A 107 -1.32 0.53 -7.15
CA GLY A 107 -2.24 1.54 -7.67
C GLY A 107 -3.52 1.60 -6.86
N GLY A 108 -4.62 2.10 -7.44
CA GLY A 108 -5.92 2.14 -6.77
C GLY A 108 -6.55 0.75 -6.62
N ILE A 109 -7.64 0.68 -5.82
CA ILE A 109 -8.32 -0.59 -5.48
C ILE A 109 -8.74 -1.43 -6.70
N LEU A 110 -9.05 -0.79 -7.82
CA LEU A 110 -9.39 -1.42 -9.09
C LEU A 110 -8.19 -1.65 -10.01
N CYS A 111 -6.98 -1.76 -9.46
CA CYS A 111 -5.80 -2.07 -10.26
C CYS A 111 -5.82 -3.54 -10.71
N PRO A 112 -5.80 -3.82 -12.03
CA PRO A 112 -5.64 -5.16 -12.55
C PRO A 112 -4.17 -5.59 -12.45
N LEU A 113 -3.91 -6.69 -11.77
CA LEU A 113 -2.57 -7.30 -11.68
C LEU A 113 -2.35 -8.30 -12.81
N ARG A 114 -3.41 -9.00 -13.24
CA ARG A 114 -3.41 -9.94 -14.36
C ARG A 114 -4.71 -9.84 -15.16
N ALA A 115 -4.61 -9.87 -16.48
CA ALA A 115 -5.75 -9.96 -17.40
C ALA A 115 -5.31 -10.62 -18.72
N GLU A 116 -5.31 -11.95 -18.76
CA GLU A 116 -4.94 -12.74 -19.94
C GLU A 116 -5.51 -14.15 -19.92
N ASN A 117 -5.72 -14.74 -21.08
CA ASN A 117 -6.15 -16.14 -21.23
C ASN A 117 -7.39 -16.51 -20.37
N GLY A 118 -8.34 -15.60 -20.23
CA GLY A 118 -9.54 -15.79 -19.39
C GLY A 118 -9.28 -15.74 -17.88
N LYS A 119 -8.05 -15.51 -17.44
CA LYS A 119 -7.71 -15.32 -16.03
C LYS A 119 -7.58 -13.83 -15.71
N THR A 120 -8.20 -13.41 -14.63
CA THR A 120 -8.09 -12.05 -14.07
C THR A 120 -7.67 -12.14 -12.62
N LEU A 121 -6.87 -11.16 -12.19
CA LEU A 121 -6.50 -10.96 -10.79
C LEU A 121 -6.47 -9.44 -10.55
N TRP A 122 -7.27 -8.98 -9.62
CA TRP A 122 -7.35 -7.58 -9.22
C TRP A 122 -6.71 -7.37 -7.85
N LEU A 123 -6.36 -6.14 -7.52
CA LEU A 123 -5.83 -5.82 -6.19
C LEU A 123 -6.81 -6.22 -5.08
N GLU A 124 -8.12 -6.02 -5.29
CA GLU A 124 -9.15 -6.44 -4.32
C GLU A 124 -9.15 -7.95 -4.04
N ASP A 125 -8.77 -8.78 -5.03
CA ASP A 125 -8.67 -10.23 -4.86
C ASP A 125 -7.49 -10.60 -3.95
N VAL A 126 -6.38 -9.85 -4.06
CA VAL A 126 -5.21 -10.02 -3.18
C VAL A 126 -5.58 -9.61 -1.75
N ILE A 127 -6.20 -8.43 -1.55
CA ILE A 127 -6.65 -7.98 -0.23
C ILE A 127 -7.56 -9.02 0.43
N ARG A 128 -8.53 -9.55 -0.33
CA ARG A 128 -9.46 -10.58 0.17
C ARG A 128 -8.76 -11.89 0.50
N ALA A 129 -7.86 -12.34 -0.37
CA ALA A 129 -7.14 -13.61 -0.19
C ALA A 129 -6.15 -13.57 0.98
N LEU A 130 -5.54 -12.42 1.24
CA LEU A 130 -4.63 -12.20 2.35
C LEU A 130 -5.36 -11.71 3.62
N GLN A 131 -6.67 -11.49 3.57
CA GLN A 131 -7.51 -11.02 4.68
C GLN A 131 -7.02 -9.71 5.31
N LEU A 132 -6.54 -8.78 4.48
CA LEU A 132 -5.91 -7.56 4.95
C LEU A 132 -6.94 -6.47 5.30
N PRO A 133 -6.82 -5.81 6.46
CA PRO A 133 -7.44 -4.51 6.67
C PRO A 133 -6.74 -3.48 5.80
N SER A 134 -7.46 -2.47 5.37
CA SER A 134 -6.92 -1.46 4.46
C SER A 134 -7.04 -0.05 5.04
N VAL A 135 -6.11 0.81 4.66
CA VAL A 135 -6.16 2.25 4.89
C VAL A 135 -6.21 2.94 3.53
N ILE A 136 -7.14 3.87 3.35
CA ILE A 136 -7.20 4.70 2.14
C ILE A 136 -6.25 5.87 2.32
N ILE A 137 -5.34 6.06 1.35
CA ILE A 137 -4.45 7.21 1.30
C ILE A 137 -4.87 8.10 0.16
N ALA A 138 -5.13 9.36 0.47
CA ALA A 138 -5.63 10.34 -0.47
C ALA A 138 -4.84 11.65 -0.39
N ASP A 139 -4.79 12.38 -1.48
CA ASP A 139 -4.37 13.77 -1.50
C ASP A 139 -5.43 14.65 -0.81
N ALA A 140 -5.04 15.69 -0.08
CA ALA A 140 -6.00 16.60 0.56
C ALA A 140 -6.65 17.59 -0.43
N GLY A 141 -6.06 17.74 -1.63
CA GLY A 141 -6.41 18.74 -2.62
C GLY A 141 -7.71 18.50 -3.38
N LEU A 142 -7.91 19.29 -4.41
CA LEU A 142 -9.12 19.30 -5.24
C LEU A 142 -9.33 17.94 -5.95
N GLY A 143 -10.57 17.42 -5.88
CA GLY A 143 -10.96 16.14 -6.49
C GLY A 143 -10.93 14.97 -5.51
N THR A 144 -10.38 15.15 -4.30
CA THR A 144 -10.26 14.08 -3.31
C THR A 144 -11.60 13.55 -2.84
N ILE A 145 -12.61 14.41 -2.66
CA ILE A 145 -13.96 13.97 -2.23
C ILE A 145 -14.46 12.85 -3.15
N ASN A 146 -14.39 13.06 -4.47
CA ASN A 146 -14.87 12.07 -5.43
C ASN A 146 -14.07 10.75 -5.34
N SER A 147 -12.75 10.83 -5.34
CA SER A 147 -11.90 9.63 -5.34
C SER A 147 -11.99 8.84 -4.04
N VAL A 148 -12.00 9.53 -2.89
CA VAL A 148 -12.12 8.89 -1.57
C VAL A 148 -13.49 8.24 -1.40
N VAL A 149 -14.57 8.98 -1.71
CA VAL A 149 -15.94 8.47 -1.52
C VAL A 149 -16.19 7.25 -2.42
N LEU A 150 -15.82 7.32 -3.70
CA LEU A 150 -16.00 6.19 -4.62
C LEU A 150 -15.16 4.97 -4.18
N THR A 151 -13.93 5.17 -3.74
CA THR A 151 -13.08 4.09 -3.24
C THR A 151 -13.68 3.46 -1.99
N ALA A 152 -14.08 4.28 -1.01
CA ALA A 152 -14.67 3.80 0.24
C ALA A 152 -15.98 3.04 0.02
N GLU A 153 -16.90 3.61 -0.79
CA GLU A 153 -18.18 2.96 -1.12
C GLU A 153 -17.98 1.63 -1.87
N TYR A 154 -17.01 1.61 -2.80
CA TYR A 154 -16.66 0.39 -3.51
C TYR A 154 -16.16 -0.68 -2.53
N MET A 155 -15.20 -0.35 -1.68
CA MET A 155 -14.61 -1.28 -0.72
C MET A 155 -15.64 -1.79 0.29
N GLN A 156 -16.47 -0.90 0.83
CA GLN A 156 -17.57 -1.26 1.74
C GLN A 156 -18.59 -2.19 1.05
N GLY A 157 -18.98 -1.87 -0.18
CA GLY A 157 -19.88 -2.72 -0.99
C GLY A 157 -19.32 -4.11 -1.27
N LYS A 158 -18.00 -4.22 -1.36
CA LYS A 158 -17.27 -5.50 -1.52
C LYS A 158 -16.94 -6.18 -0.19
N LYS A 159 -17.30 -5.58 0.94
CA LYS A 159 -16.99 -6.06 2.30
C LYS A 159 -15.48 -6.20 2.53
N LEU A 160 -14.68 -5.31 1.95
CA LEU A 160 -13.27 -5.17 2.25
C LEU A 160 -13.12 -4.27 3.47
N PRO A 161 -12.42 -4.70 4.54
CA PRO A 161 -12.31 -3.89 5.75
C PRO A 161 -11.45 -2.65 5.50
N VAL A 162 -12.00 -1.47 5.85
CA VAL A 162 -11.30 -0.18 5.78
C VAL A 162 -11.22 0.41 7.18
N LYS A 163 -10.00 0.61 7.68
CA LYS A 163 -9.74 1.16 9.03
C LYS A 163 -9.92 2.67 9.09
N GLY A 164 -9.67 3.38 7.98
CA GLY A 164 -9.80 4.83 7.90
C GLY A 164 -9.08 5.45 6.71
N ILE A 165 -8.90 6.76 6.78
CA ILE A 165 -8.35 7.57 5.70
C ILE A 165 -7.15 8.35 6.24
N LEU A 166 -6.03 8.36 5.49
CA LEU A 166 -4.89 9.26 5.66
C LEU A 166 -4.93 10.30 4.53
N PHE A 167 -4.85 11.57 4.87
CA PHE A 167 -4.73 12.64 3.88
C PHE A 167 -3.31 13.15 3.80
N ASN A 168 -2.73 13.09 2.61
CA ASN A 168 -1.39 13.56 2.31
C ASN A 168 -1.41 14.95 1.67
N HIS A 169 -0.26 15.63 1.66
CA HIS A 169 -0.08 17.00 1.14
C HIS A 169 -1.08 17.99 1.78
N PHE A 170 -1.28 17.84 3.08
CA PHE A 170 -2.23 18.67 3.83
C PHE A 170 -1.58 19.97 4.31
N HIS A 171 -2.24 21.10 4.03
CA HIS A 171 -1.83 22.44 4.49
C HIS A 171 -2.82 22.95 5.53
N ARG A 172 -2.38 22.94 6.79
CA ARG A 172 -3.21 23.41 7.92
C ARG A 172 -3.65 24.85 7.71
N GLY A 173 -4.94 25.13 7.82
CA GLY A 173 -5.55 26.44 7.58
C GLY A 173 -5.98 26.67 6.12
N ASP A 174 -5.74 25.72 5.21
CA ASP A 174 -6.33 25.77 3.89
C ASP A 174 -7.81 25.37 3.96
N THR A 175 -8.69 26.34 3.67
CA THR A 175 -10.14 26.15 3.79
C THR A 175 -10.68 25.06 2.89
N MET A 176 -10.16 24.90 1.69
CA MET A 176 -10.59 23.87 0.73
C MET A 176 -10.22 22.49 1.22
N GLU A 177 -8.98 22.29 1.66
CA GLU A 177 -8.51 20.99 2.12
C GLU A 177 -9.20 20.56 3.42
N GLU A 178 -9.39 21.48 4.37
CA GLU A 178 -10.14 21.21 5.61
C GLU A 178 -11.61 20.83 5.31
N ASP A 179 -12.27 21.50 4.36
CA ASP A 179 -13.63 21.17 3.92
C ASP A 179 -13.66 19.81 3.20
N ASN A 180 -12.72 19.56 2.30
CA ASN A 180 -12.59 18.28 1.62
C ASN A 180 -12.51 17.10 2.60
N ILE A 181 -11.69 17.22 3.64
CA ILE A 181 -11.52 16.21 4.70
C ILE A 181 -12.82 16.02 5.47
N ALA A 182 -13.48 17.11 5.85
CA ALA A 182 -14.77 17.06 6.55
C ALA A 182 -15.84 16.37 5.72
N MET A 183 -15.94 16.68 4.43
CA MET A 183 -16.88 16.05 3.50
C MET A 183 -16.61 14.57 3.27
N CYS A 184 -15.35 14.19 3.11
CA CYS A 184 -14.95 12.78 3.01
C CYS A 184 -15.37 11.98 4.26
N ARG A 185 -15.03 12.51 5.45
CA ARG A 185 -15.42 11.89 6.72
C ARG A 185 -16.95 11.76 6.86
N GLN A 186 -17.68 12.83 6.57
CA GLN A 186 -19.13 12.85 6.67
C GLN A 186 -19.78 11.83 5.72
N ARG A 187 -19.31 11.76 4.48
CA ARG A 187 -19.92 10.92 3.44
C ARG A 187 -19.60 9.44 3.59
N THR A 188 -18.39 9.10 4.00
CA THR A 188 -17.93 7.71 4.13
C THR A 188 -18.21 7.09 5.49
N GLY A 189 -18.33 7.89 6.54
CA GLY A 189 -18.40 7.45 7.93
C GLY A 189 -17.06 6.89 8.46
N LEU A 190 -15.98 6.93 7.65
CA LEU A 190 -14.67 6.44 8.06
C LEU A 190 -13.93 7.47 8.92
N PRO A 191 -13.14 7.03 9.90
CA PRO A 191 -12.28 7.93 10.67
C PRO A 191 -11.16 8.52 9.78
N VAL A 192 -10.82 9.78 10.02
CA VAL A 192 -9.58 10.38 9.53
C VAL A 192 -8.49 10.02 10.53
N LEU A 193 -7.52 9.22 10.09
CA LEU A 193 -6.44 8.71 10.93
C LEU A 193 -5.36 9.75 11.14
N ALA A 194 -4.94 10.43 10.07
CA ALA A 194 -4.01 11.54 10.13
C ALA A 194 -4.11 12.43 8.88
N CYS A 195 -3.67 13.69 9.04
CA CYS A 195 -3.42 14.63 7.95
C CYS A 195 -1.93 14.96 7.93
N ILE A 196 -1.28 14.65 6.83
CA ILE A 196 0.18 14.62 6.69
C ILE A 196 0.62 15.83 5.86
N PRO A 197 1.37 16.77 6.44
CA PRO A 197 1.87 17.93 5.71
C PRO A 197 2.99 17.56 4.74
N ASP A 198 3.23 18.43 3.76
CA ASP A 198 4.35 18.28 2.85
C ASP A 198 5.69 18.21 3.59
N GLY A 199 6.52 17.26 3.16
CA GLY A 199 7.85 17.09 3.74
C GLY A 199 7.88 16.48 5.14
N ALA A 200 6.76 15.98 5.65
CA ALA A 200 6.73 15.25 6.92
C ALA A 200 7.71 14.07 6.87
N GLN A 201 8.56 13.97 7.87
CA GLN A 201 9.52 12.86 8.00
C GLN A 201 8.94 11.70 8.80
N GLU A 202 7.87 11.94 9.55
CA GLU A 202 7.19 10.97 10.38
C GLU A 202 5.68 11.06 10.18
N LEU A 203 5.00 9.92 10.32
CA LEU A 203 3.55 9.90 10.35
C LEU A 203 3.06 10.58 11.65
N PRO A 204 2.16 11.58 11.56
CA PRO A 204 1.65 12.30 12.75
C PRO A 204 0.59 11.46 13.49
N MET A 205 1.00 10.28 13.94
CA MET A 205 0.20 9.33 14.73
C MET A 205 1.02 8.81 15.91
N GLU A 206 0.34 8.51 17.01
CA GLU A 206 0.97 7.78 18.10
C GLU A 206 1.24 6.32 17.69
N PRO A 207 2.36 5.71 18.14
CA PRO A 207 2.71 4.33 17.79
C PRO A 207 1.63 3.31 18.16
N THR A 208 0.94 3.52 19.27
CA THR A 208 -0.17 2.68 19.73
C THR A 208 -1.37 2.73 18.77
N ASP A 209 -1.69 3.92 18.24
CA ASP A 209 -2.78 4.09 17.29
C ASP A 209 -2.41 3.48 15.93
N LEU A 210 -1.15 3.61 15.53
CA LEU A 210 -0.64 2.98 14.32
C LEU A 210 -0.67 1.45 14.44
N ALA A 211 -0.18 0.88 15.55
CA ALA A 211 -0.21 -0.56 15.80
C ALA A 211 -1.65 -1.13 15.79
N ALA A 212 -2.63 -0.36 16.26
CA ALA A 212 -4.04 -0.76 16.25
C ALA A 212 -4.66 -0.86 14.84
N LEU A 213 -3.98 -0.39 13.81
CA LEU A 213 -4.42 -0.55 12.41
C LEU A 213 -4.12 -1.95 11.88
N TYR A 214 -3.13 -2.63 12.43
CA TYR A 214 -2.76 -3.99 12.03
C TYR A 214 -3.68 -5.03 12.67
N GLU A 215 -3.81 -6.16 12.03
CA GLU A 215 -4.58 -7.31 12.51
C GLU A 215 -3.71 -8.57 12.45
N GLU A 216 -3.95 -9.50 13.37
CA GLU A 216 -3.30 -10.81 13.32
C GLU A 216 -3.73 -11.57 12.07
N VAL A 217 -2.76 -12.05 11.30
CA VAL A 217 -3.00 -12.87 10.12
C VAL A 217 -2.87 -14.34 10.51
N SER A 218 -3.95 -15.11 10.33
CA SER A 218 -3.90 -16.56 10.51
C SER A 218 -3.20 -17.20 9.31
N LEU A 219 -1.95 -17.59 9.50
CA LEU A 219 -1.17 -18.35 8.50
C LEU A 219 -1.62 -19.82 8.56
N THR A 220 -2.65 -20.20 7.75
CA THR A 220 -3.16 -21.57 7.63
C THR A 220 -2.89 -22.14 6.26
#